data_4c5578f5093cdd5f59b80688527fe6df
#
_entry.id   4c5578f5093cdd5f59b80688527fe6df
#
_cell.length_a   1.000
_cell.length_b   1.000
_cell.length_c   1.000
_cell.angle_alpha   90.00
_cell.angle_beta   90.00
_cell.angle_gamma   90.00
#
_symmetry.space_group_name_H-M   'P 1'
#
loop_
_entity.id
_entity.type
_entity.pdbx_description
1 polymer ?
#
loop_
_entity_poly.entity_id
_entity_poly.type
_entity_poly.pdbx_seq_one_letter_code
_entity_poly.pdbx_strand_id
1 'polypeptide(L)'
;MILVIAEQQGGKLNRAGWEAIAAAQQLAGGAMPIKVAIAGQALAGVAADLAQAAVVEVLTVEHAALGAYTPDAFVQALQQVIAQVSPTYVFFSHTYQTRDFAATLATRLDRALVTDVVAIKPAGTVTAFSRPMFQGKLVADVVPQGESPYLVSIQIGAFRADAAVRGSAAAPIVAASITIDESKIRQKPEAPFQEAKQAVDLSQAERIVSVGRGIKSVENIAIAQQLAKAFGAELAASRPICDNGWLPMERQIGSSGQTVAPKLYVAIGISGAIQHLVGMKGSRTIVAINKDAEAPIFEVADYGIQGDLFELAPAIIAELQKA
;
A
#
# COMPACT_ATOMS: atom_id res chain seq x y z
N MET A 1 5.04 13.01 -19.71
CA MET A 1 5.06 11.54 -19.49
C MET A 1 5.14 11.23 -18.01
N ILE A 2 4.45 10.18 -17.56
CA ILE A 2 4.53 9.68 -16.19
C ILE A 2 5.23 8.32 -16.20
N LEU A 3 6.17 8.11 -15.29
CA LEU A 3 6.79 6.81 -15.03
C LEU A 3 6.27 6.29 -13.68
N VAL A 4 5.66 5.11 -13.67
CA VAL A 4 5.26 4.42 -12.45
C VAL A 4 6.30 3.36 -12.13
N ILE A 5 6.85 3.36 -10.94
CA ILE A 5 7.74 2.30 -10.44
C ILE A 5 6.88 1.35 -9.60
N ALA A 6 6.59 0.19 -10.16
CA ALA A 6 5.87 -0.86 -9.47
C ALA A 6 6.80 -1.68 -8.55
N GLU A 7 6.23 -2.29 -7.52
CA GLU A 7 6.96 -3.11 -6.55
C GLU A 7 6.54 -4.58 -6.66
N GLN A 8 7.49 -5.47 -6.51
CA GLN A 8 7.27 -6.91 -6.47
C GLN A 8 8.11 -7.56 -5.37
N GLN A 9 7.70 -8.71 -4.90
CA GLN A 9 8.46 -9.54 -3.98
C GLN A 9 8.32 -11.01 -4.38
N GLY A 10 9.45 -11.68 -4.60
CA GLY A 10 9.45 -13.10 -4.96
C GLY A 10 8.64 -13.43 -6.22
N GLY A 11 8.61 -12.56 -7.22
CA GLY A 11 7.87 -12.74 -8.46
C GLY A 11 6.35 -12.47 -8.33
N LYS A 12 5.91 -11.87 -7.22
CA LYS A 12 4.51 -11.44 -7.02
C LYS A 12 4.42 -9.93 -7.01
N LEU A 13 3.53 -9.39 -7.82
CA LEU A 13 3.27 -7.95 -7.88
C LEU A 13 2.62 -7.48 -6.57
N ASN A 14 3.16 -6.42 -5.98
CA ASN A 14 2.50 -5.74 -4.88
C ASN A 14 1.23 -5.05 -5.41
N ARG A 15 0.08 -5.30 -4.75
CA ARG A 15 -1.21 -4.71 -5.11
C ARG A 15 -1.15 -3.18 -5.19
N ALA A 16 -0.39 -2.54 -4.31
CA ALA A 16 -0.22 -1.09 -4.31
C ALA A 16 0.37 -0.54 -5.62
N GLY A 17 1.03 -1.38 -6.44
CA GLY A 17 1.46 -1.01 -7.79
C GLY A 17 0.28 -0.61 -8.69
N TRP A 18 -0.87 -1.29 -8.58
CA TRP A 18 -2.08 -0.92 -9.30
C TRP A 18 -2.70 0.39 -8.79
N GLU A 19 -2.55 0.70 -7.51
CA GLU A 19 -2.99 1.98 -6.94
C GLU A 19 -2.15 3.15 -7.49
N ALA A 20 -0.84 2.97 -7.61
CA ALA A 20 0.04 3.96 -8.23
C ALA A 20 -0.25 4.14 -9.73
N ILE A 21 -0.60 3.06 -10.46
CA ILE A 21 -1.05 3.14 -11.86
C ILE A 21 -2.37 3.92 -11.95
N ALA A 22 -3.35 3.63 -11.11
CA ALA A 22 -4.62 4.35 -11.08
C ALA A 22 -4.42 5.85 -10.81
N ALA A 23 -3.57 6.21 -9.85
CA ALA A 23 -3.20 7.59 -9.56
C ALA A 23 -2.53 8.27 -10.77
N ALA A 24 -1.62 7.57 -11.45
CA ALA A 24 -0.97 8.07 -12.67
C ALA A 24 -1.97 8.29 -13.81
N GLN A 25 -2.90 7.36 -14.00
CA GLN A 25 -3.97 7.48 -15.01
C GLN A 25 -4.92 8.64 -14.70
N GLN A 26 -5.25 8.86 -13.41
CA GLN A 26 -6.03 10.03 -12.99
C GLN A 26 -5.29 11.34 -13.31
N LEU A 27 -3.99 11.44 -12.98
CA LEU A 27 -3.20 12.64 -13.32
C LEU A 27 -3.08 12.83 -14.82
N ALA A 28 -2.86 11.75 -15.56
CA ALA A 28 -2.68 11.81 -17.00
C ALA A 28 -3.94 12.33 -17.74
N GLY A 29 -5.13 12.01 -17.24
CA GLY A 29 -6.41 12.42 -17.86
C GLY A 29 -6.51 12.07 -19.34
N GLY A 30 -5.79 11.04 -19.80
CA GLY A 30 -5.66 10.66 -21.21
C GLY A 30 -4.68 11.51 -22.03
N ALA A 31 -4.14 12.60 -21.47
CA ALA A 31 -3.26 13.52 -22.20
C ALA A 31 -1.77 13.18 -22.11
N MET A 32 -1.35 12.53 -21.03
CA MET A 32 0.06 12.15 -20.81
C MET A 32 0.27 10.64 -20.98
N PRO A 33 1.29 10.19 -21.74
CA PRO A 33 1.64 8.78 -21.80
C PRO A 33 2.19 8.31 -20.45
N ILE A 34 1.88 7.05 -20.09
CA ILE A 34 2.32 6.40 -18.86
C ILE A 34 3.19 5.19 -19.25
N LYS A 35 4.37 5.09 -18.65
CA LYS A 35 5.19 3.89 -18.64
C LYS A 35 5.23 3.32 -17.23
N VAL A 36 5.37 1.99 -17.15
CA VAL A 36 5.54 1.30 -15.86
C VAL A 36 6.90 0.60 -15.87
N ALA A 37 7.68 0.74 -14.81
CA ALA A 37 8.91 0.00 -14.61
C ALA A 37 8.78 -0.93 -13.41
N ILE A 38 9.39 -2.11 -13.52
CA ILE A 38 9.47 -3.10 -12.45
C ILE A 38 10.89 -3.60 -12.34
N ALA A 39 11.47 -3.59 -11.11
CA ALA A 39 12.85 -3.96 -10.84
C ALA A 39 12.96 -5.27 -10.06
N GLY A 40 13.98 -6.09 -10.38
CA GLY A 40 14.21 -7.36 -9.69
C GLY A 40 14.90 -8.41 -10.53
N GLN A 41 14.52 -9.66 -10.30
CA GLN A 41 14.88 -10.84 -11.08
C GLN A 41 13.65 -11.62 -11.48
N ALA A 42 13.72 -12.36 -12.60
CA ALA A 42 12.65 -13.24 -13.09
C ALA A 42 11.31 -12.50 -13.25
N LEU A 43 11.30 -11.34 -13.88
CA LEU A 43 10.19 -10.40 -13.94
C LEU A 43 9.09 -10.75 -14.97
N ALA A 44 9.26 -11.77 -15.78
CA ALA A 44 8.37 -12.08 -16.90
C ALA A 44 6.88 -12.17 -16.50
N GLY A 45 6.57 -12.84 -15.38
CA GLY A 45 5.19 -12.98 -14.90
C GLY A 45 4.59 -11.64 -14.46
N VAL A 46 5.30 -10.90 -13.59
CA VAL A 46 4.82 -9.60 -13.09
C VAL A 46 4.77 -8.54 -14.19
N ALA A 47 5.67 -8.60 -15.17
CA ALA A 47 5.65 -7.70 -16.32
C ALA A 47 4.42 -7.98 -17.22
N ALA A 48 4.06 -9.26 -17.41
CA ALA A 48 2.87 -9.65 -18.16
C ALA A 48 1.58 -9.17 -17.47
N ASP A 49 1.52 -9.23 -16.13
CA ASP A 49 0.40 -8.69 -15.36
C ASP A 49 0.30 -7.16 -15.52
N LEU A 50 1.43 -6.45 -15.41
CA LEU A 50 1.47 -5.00 -15.58
C LEU A 50 1.15 -4.56 -17.02
N ALA A 51 1.49 -5.36 -18.01
CA ALA A 51 1.18 -5.10 -19.41
C ALA A 51 -0.32 -5.07 -19.72
N GLN A 52 -1.16 -5.60 -18.82
CA GLN A 52 -2.63 -5.48 -18.94
C GLN A 52 -3.16 -4.08 -18.61
N ALA A 53 -2.35 -3.19 -18.04
CA ALA A 53 -2.75 -1.80 -17.80
C ALA A 53 -2.84 -0.99 -19.10
N ALA A 54 -3.69 0.04 -19.11
CA ALA A 54 -3.71 1.04 -20.19
C ALA A 54 -2.49 1.96 -20.05
N VAL A 55 -1.33 1.45 -20.48
CA VAL A 55 -0.03 2.14 -20.48
C VAL A 55 0.66 1.95 -21.83
N VAL A 56 1.64 2.79 -22.16
CA VAL A 56 2.30 2.71 -23.46
C VAL A 56 3.39 1.65 -23.50
N GLU A 57 3.99 1.31 -22.35
CA GLU A 57 5.11 0.37 -22.25
C GLU A 57 5.33 -0.09 -20.82
N VAL A 58 5.79 -1.33 -20.65
CA VAL A 58 6.31 -1.86 -19.38
C VAL A 58 7.81 -2.10 -19.52
N LEU A 59 8.60 -1.51 -18.64
CA LEU A 59 10.05 -1.66 -18.58
C LEU A 59 10.43 -2.71 -17.53
N THR A 60 11.12 -3.76 -17.93
CA THR A 60 11.76 -4.70 -17.02
C THR A 60 13.18 -4.26 -16.71
N VAL A 61 13.48 -4.09 -15.42
CA VAL A 61 14.79 -3.64 -14.90
C VAL A 61 15.43 -4.84 -14.20
N GLU A 62 16.05 -5.72 -14.99
CA GLU A 62 16.59 -6.97 -14.48
C GLU A 62 18.11 -6.89 -14.27
N HIS A 63 18.55 -7.27 -13.06
CA HIS A 63 19.94 -7.45 -12.70
C HIS A 63 20.07 -8.38 -11.50
N ALA A 64 21.16 -9.17 -11.42
CA ALA A 64 21.40 -10.08 -10.30
C ALA A 64 21.39 -9.37 -8.95
N ALA A 65 21.97 -8.18 -8.86
CA ALA A 65 22.02 -7.35 -7.66
C ALA A 65 20.64 -6.80 -7.22
N LEU A 66 19.58 -6.94 -8.04
CA LEU A 66 18.22 -6.56 -7.71
C LEU A 66 17.36 -7.74 -7.23
N GLY A 67 17.93 -8.96 -7.18
CA GLY A 67 17.23 -10.16 -6.73
C GLY A 67 16.90 -10.12 -5.24
N ALA A 68 17.80 -9.58 -4.43
CA ALA A 68 17.53 -9.20 -3.05
C ALA A 68 17.50 -7.67 -2.96
N TYR A 69 16.50 -7.12 -2.29
CA TYR A 69 16.38 -5.67 -2.18
C TYR A 69 17.54 -5.06 -1.39
N THR A 70 18.17 -4.05 -1.98
CA THR A 70 19.04 -3.08 -1.29
C THR A 70 18.76 -1.68 -1.82
N PRO A 71 18.69 -0.64 -0.98
CA PRO A 71 18.41 0.72 -1.44
C PRO A 71 19.49 1.22 -2.41
N ASP A 72 20.75 0.86 -2.19
CA ASP A 72 21.85 1.31 -3.05
C ASP A 72 21.73 0.75 -4.49
N ALA A 73 21.39 -0.53 -4.67
CA ALA A 73 21.19 -1.13 -5.99
C ALA A 73 19.97 -0.54 -6.70
N PHE A 74 18.84 -0.43 -5.95
CA PHE A 74 17.61 0.15 -6.51
C PHE A 74 17.80 1.59 -6.95
N VAL A 75 18.47 2.43 -6.15
CA VAL A 75 18.76 3.81 -6.53
C VAL A 75 19.62 3.90 -7.77
N GLN A 76 20.67 3.07 -7.89
CA GLN A 76 21.52 3.04 -9.10
C GLN A 76 20.71 2.67 -10.36
N ALA A 77 19.85 1.65 -10.25
CA ALA A 77 19.01 1.21 -11.37
C ALA A 77 17.97 2.27 -11.75
N LEU A 78 17.23 2.78 -10.78
CA LEU A 78 16.14 3.73 -11.02
C LEU A 78 16.63 5.08 -11.54
N GLN A 79 17.82 5.56 -11.13
CA GLN A 79 18.43 6.76 -11.73
C GLN A 79 18.61 6.61 -13.23
N GLN A 80 19.11 5.46 -13.69
CA GLN A 80 19.36 5.20 -15.11
C GLN A 80 18.04 5.08 -15.89
N VAL A 81 17.04 4.39 -15.34
CA VAL A 81 15.70 4.27 -15.95
C VAL A 81 15.03 5.65 -16.07
N ILE A 82 15.09 6.47 -15.03
CA ILE A 82 14.53 7.82 -15.04
C ILE A 82 15.25 8.70 -16.08
N ALA A 83 16.57 8.59 -16.20
CA ALA A 83 17.33 9.31 -17.21
C ALA A 83 16.96 8.88 -18.64
N GLN A 84 16.77 7.59 -18.89
CA GLN A 84 16.36 7.05 -20.20
C GLN A 84 14.94 7.48 -20.59
N VAL A 85 14.00 7.46 -19.64
CA VAL A 85 12.59 7.78 -19.87
C VAL A 85 12.34 9.29 -19.91
N SER A 86 13.12 10.07 -19.16
CA SER A 86 12.95 11.53 -18.99
C SER A 86 11.50 11.93 -18.66
N PRO A 87 10.89 11.35 -17.59
CA PRO A 87 9.48 11.61 -17.26
C PRO A 87 9.30 12.99 -16.62
N THR A 88 8.07 13.50 -16.64
CA THR A 88 7.67 14.69 -15.85
C THR A 88 7.39 14.32 -14.39
N TYR A 89 6.78 13.16 -14.19
CA TYR A 89 6.47 12.62 -12.86
C TYR A 89 6.97 11.19 -12.73
N VAL A 90 7.45 10.83 -11.53
CA VAL A 90 7.77 9.46 -11.14
C VAL A 90 6.89 9.08 -9.96
N PHE A 91 6.03 8.08 -10.15
CA PHE A 91 5.09 7.62 -9.13
C PHE A 91 5.56 6.31 -8.51
N PHE A 92 5.40 6.21 -7.18
CA PHE A 92 5.67 5.03 -6.38
C PHE A 92 4.48 4.73 -5.46
N SER A 93 4.33 3.50 -5.02
CA SER A 93 3.51 3.20 -3.85
C SER A 93 4.27 3.58 -2.56
N HIS A 94 3.61 4.15 -1.56
CA HIS A 94 4.25 4.56 -0.29
C HIS A 94 4.45 3.36 0.65
N THR A 95 5.23 2.37 0.20
CA THR A 95 5.60 1.18 0.95
C THR A 95 6.83 1.42 1.83
N TYR A 96 7.15 0.46 2.71
CA TYR A 96 8.40 0.50 3.46
C TYR A 96 9.63 0.51 2.55
N GLN A 97 9.62 -0.28 1.47
CA GLN A 97 10.70 -0.30 0.49
C GLN A 97 10.88 1.06 -0.18
N THR A 98 9.80 1.68 -0.65
CA THR A 98 9.86 3.02 -1.26
C THR A 98 10.36 4.07 -0.27
N ARG A 99 9.90 4.03 0.97
CA ARG A 99 10.35 4.98 2.02
C ARG A 99 11.84 4.87 2.31
N ASP A 100 12.44 3.69 2.13
CA ASP A 100 13.84 3.46 2.35
C ASP A 100 14.73 4.08 1.25
N PHE A 101 14.35 3.98 -0.03
CA PHE A 101 15.20 4.45 -1.11
C PHE A 101 14.80 5.81 -1.70
N ALA A 102 13.53 6.22 -1.62
CA ALA A 102 13.01 7.36 -2.41
C ALA A 102 13.69 8.70 -2.07
N ALA A 103 13.99 8.95 -0.79
CA ALA A 103 14.69 10.16 -0.38
C ALA A 103 16.11 10.22 -0.93
N THR A 104 16.83 9.09 -0.92
CA THR A 104 18.18 8.98 -1.52
C THR A 104 18.12 9.17 -3.03
N LEU A 105 17.13 8.59 -3.70
CA LEU A 105 16.92 8.75 -5.14
C LEU A 105 16.64 10.22 -5.49
N ALA A 106 15.73 10.87 -4.77
CA ALA A 106 15.39 12.28 -4.96
C ALA A 106 16.60 13.20 -4.79
N THR A 107 17.39 12.97 -3.73
CA THR A 107 18.62 13.73 -3.47
C THR A 107 19.65 13.54 -4.59
N ARG A 108 19.85 12.31 -5.08
CA ARG A 108 20.81 12.04 -6.17
C ARG A 108 20.38 12.64 -7.49
N LEU A 109 19.10 12.76 -7.73
CA LEU A 109 18.53 13.40 -8.91
C LEU A 109 18.45 14.92 -8.77
N ASP A 110 18.61 15.46 -7.56
CA ASP A 110 18.33 16.85 -7.19
C ASP A 110 16.91 17.26 -7.59
N ARG A 111 15.92 16.48 -7.14
CA ARG A 111 14.51 16.64 -7.52
C ARG A 111 13.58 16.59 -6.31
N ALA A 112 12.45 17.29 -6.44
CA ALA A 112 11.43 17.33 -5.39
C ALA A 112 10.79 15.94 -5.19
N LEU A 113 10.56 15.58 -3.91
CA LEU A 113 9.85 14.39 -3.50
C LEU A 113 8.66 14.77 -2.64
N VAL A 114 7.44 14.41 -3.09
CA VAL A 114 6.21 14.52 -2.30
C VAL A 114 5.79 13.13 -1.86
N THR A 115 5.74 12.92 -0.55
CA THR A 115 5.45 11.58 0.01
C THR A 115 4.04 11.48 0.57
N ASP A 116 3.51 10.24 0.59
CA ASP A 116 2.26 9.89 1.27
C ASP A 116 1.03 10.63 0.72
N VAL A 117 0.93 10.71 -0.62
CA VAL A 117 -0.11 11.45 -1.31
C VAL A 117 -1.44 10.71 -1.29
N VAL A 118 -2.50 11.41 -0.89
CA VAL A 118 -3.87 10.87 -0.79
C VAL A 118 -4.82 11.40 -1.86
N ALA A 119 -4.48 12.50 -2.52
CA ALA A 119 -5.28 13.04 -3.62
C ALA A 119 -4.41 13.89 -4.56
N ILE A 120 -4.86 14.01 -5.80
CA ILE A 120 -4.24 14.80 -6.86
C ILE A 120 -5.27 15.85 -7.30
N LYS A 121 -4.88 17.12 -7.30
CA LYS A 121 -5.77 18.25 -7.58
C LYS A 121 -5.16 19.18 -8.64
N PRO A 122 -5.98 19.76 -9.53
CA PRO A 122 -5.52 20.85 -10.35
C PRO A 122 -5.31 22.11 -9.47
N ALA A 123 -4.21 22.82 -9.68
CA ALA A 123 -3.89 24.08 -9.01
C ALA A 123 -3.45 25.11 -10.06
N GLY A 124 -4.40 25.64 -10.83
CA GLY A 124 -4.14 26.48 -12.01
C GLY A 124 -3.47 25.68 -13.12
N THR A 125 -2.24 26.08 -13.51
CA THR A 125 -1.44 25.40 -14.54
C THR A 125 -0.54 24.30 -13.99
N VAL A 126 -0.53 24.09 -12.68
CA VAL A 126 0.28 23.08 -12.00
C VAL A 126 -0.58 22.04 -11.29
N THR A 127 0.05 20.98 -10.82
CA THR A 127 -0.61 19.92 -10.04
C THR A 127 -0.26 20.07 -8.56
N ALA A 128 -1.28 20.06 -7.71
CA ALA A 128 -1.11 19.94 -6.27
C ALA A 128 -1.36 18.50 -5.81
N PHE A 129 -0.55 18.07 -4.86
CA PHE A 129 -0.64 16.75 -4.23
C PHE A 129 -1.08 16.94 -2.77
N SER A 130 -2.25 16.39 -2.43
CA SER A 130 -2.73 16.42 -1.04
C SER A 130 -2.06 15.33 -0.24
N ARG A 131 -1.51 15.67 0.92
CA ARG A 131 -0.88 14.70 1.82
C ARG A 131 -1.27 14.95 3.28
N PRO A 132 -1.43 13.90 4.09
CA PRO A 132 -1.69 14.06 5.51
C PRO A 132 -0.46 14.61 6.24
N MET A 133 -0.72 15.48 7.21
CA MET A 133 0.28 16.07 8.08
C MET A 133 -0.13 15.85 9.55
N PHE A 134 0.86 15.86 10.45
CA PHE A 134 0.62 15.73 11.89
C PHE A 134 -0.25 14.50 12.24
N GLN A 135 0.15 13.32 11.73
CA GLN A 135 -0.57 12.06 11.94
C GLN A 135 -2.03 12.07 11.42
N GLY A 136 -2.27 12.78 10.30
CA GLY A 136 -3.59 12.84 9.67
C GLY A 136 -4.54 13.89 10.24
N LYS A 137 -4.08 14.73 11.20
CA LYS A 137 -4.90 15.83 11.75
C LYS A 137 -5.15 16.95 10.76
N LEU A 138 -4.23 17.15 9.82
CA LEU A 138 -4.33 18.14 8.75
C LEU A 138 -4.01 17.47 7.42
N VAL A 139 -4.50 18.08 6.34
CA VAL A 139 -4.13 17.72 4.97
C VAL A 139 -3.56 18.97 4.31
N ALA A 140 -2.34 18.87 3.77
CA ALA A 140 -1.72 19.93 3.02
C ALA A 140 -1.78 19.63 1.53
N ASP A 141 -2.11 20.65 0.73
CA ASP A 141 -1.97 20.63 -0.72
C ASP A 141 -0.59 21.18 -1.08
N VAL A 142 0.27 20.33 -1.61
CA VAL A 142 1.68 20.63 -1.90
C VAL A 142 1.89 20.71 -3.40
N VAL A 143 2.50 21.78 -3.88
CA VAL A 143 2.95 21.93 -5.27
C VAL A 143 4.47 21.77 -5.29
N PRO A 144 5.01 20.74 -5.95
CA PRO A 144 6.45 20.56 -6.04
C PRO A 144 7.07 21.71 -6.83
N GLN A 145 8.24 22.16 -6.39
CA GLN A 145 9.00 23.24 -7.00
C GLN A 145 10.27 22.69 -7.64
N GLY A 146 10.88 23.46 -8.54
CA GLY A 146 12.10 23.10 -9.25
C GLY A 146 11.81 22.39 -10.59
N GLU A 147 12.82 21.67 -11.07
CA GLU A 147 12.74 20.98 -12.35
C GLU A 147 12.14 19.56 -12.23
N SER A 148 11.51 19.09 -13.32
CA SER A 148 11.08 17.69 -13.44
C SER A 148 12.30 16.74 -13.54
N PRO A 149 12.13 15.45 -13.21
CA PRO A 149 10.90 14.83 -12.73
C PRO A 149 10.55 15.16 -11.29
N TYR A 150 9.26 15.25 -11.01
CA TYR A 150 8.74 15.31 -9.65
C TYR A 150 8.47 13.89 -9.15
N LEU A 151 9.08 13.52 -8.03
CA LEU A 151 8.89 12.20 -7.42
C LEU A 151 7.71 12.25 -6.45
N VAL A 152 6.80 11.28 -6.57
CA VAL A 152 5.55 11.27 -5.81
C VAL A 152 5.29 9.86 -5.30
N SER A 153 5.16 9.67 -3.99
CA SER A 153 4.72 8.38 -3.45
C SER A 153 3.25 8.45 -3.00
N ILE A 154 2.49 7.46 -3.43
CA ILE A 154 1.03 7.36 -3.26
C ILE A 154 0.74 6.54 -2.00
N GLN A 155 -0.04 7.08 -1.08
CA GLN A 155 -0.47 6.36 0.13
C GLN A 155 -1.25 5.10 -0.26
N ILE A 156 -0.94 3.99 0.39
CA ILE A 156 -1.66 2.72 0.20
C ILE A 156 -3.14 2.92 0.56
N GLY A 157 -4.03 2.51 -0.34
CA GLY A 157 -5.47 2.65 -0.19
C GLY A 157 -6.07 4.01 -0.53
N ALA A 158 -5.26 5.03 -0.84
CA ALA A 158 -5.77 6.34 -1.25
C ALA A 158 -6.36 6.34 -2.67
N PHE A 159 -5.81 5.49 -3.53
CA PHE A 159 -6.30 5.27 -4.89
C PHE A 159 -6.64 3.79 -5.04
N ARG A 160 -7.79 3.51 -5.61
CA ARG A 160 -8.29 2.13 -5.69
C ARG A 160 -7.58 1.36 -6.80
N ALA A 161 -7.02 0.18 -6.48
CA ALA A 161 -6.38 -0.70 -7.46
C ALA A 161 -7.33 -1.16 -8.56
N ASP A 162 -8.63 -1.34 -8.26
CA ASP A 162 -9.68 -1.71 -9.21
C ASP A 162 -10.17 -0.54 -10.09
N ALA A 163 -9.75 0.69 -9.80
CA ALA A 163 -9.96 1.85 -10.65
C ALA A 163 -8.90 1.98 -11.76
N ALA A 164 -7.82 1.18 -11.69
CA ALA A 164 -6.83 1.16 -12.76
C ALA A 164 -7.44 0.65 -14.07
N VAL A 165 -7.41 1.50 -15.09
CA VAL A 165 -7.93 1.18 -16.42
C VAL A 165 -7.02 0.15 -17.08
N ARG A 166 -7.63 -0.90 -17.64
CA ARG A 166 -6.94 -1.92 -18.43
C ARG A 166 -6.86 -1.51 -19.90
N GLY A 167 -5.76 -1.91 -20.55
CA GLY A 167 -5.62 -1.73 -21.99
C GLY A 167 -6.53 -2.67 -22.78
N SER A 168 -6.90 -2.27 -24.00
CA SER A 168 -7.61 -3.15 -24.95
C SER A 168 -6.69 -4.27 -25.48
N ALA A 169 -5.38 -4.10 -25.38
CA ALA A 169 -4.35 -5.09 -25.67
C ALA A 169 -3.22 -4.93 -24.67
N ALA A 170 -2.43 -5.97 -24.50
CA ALA A 170 -1.24 -5.94 -23.63
C ALA A 170 -0.22 -4.92 -24.17
N ALA A 171 0.30 -4.08 -23.27
CA ALA A 171 1.37 -3.15 -23.61
C ALA A 171 2.69 -3.88 -23.94
N PRO A 172 3.54 -3.35 -24.80
CA PRO A 172 4.85 -3.90 -25.07
C PRO A 172 5.71 -3.95 -23.80
N ILE A 173 6.45 -5.04 -23.63
CA ILE A 173 7.41 -5.23 -22.55
C ILE A 173 8.80 -5.07 -23.12
N VAL A 174 9.58 -4.15 -22.56
CA VAL A 174 10.91 -3.79 -23.02
C VAL A 174 11.91 -3.88 -21.88
N ALA A 175 13.05 -4.50 -22.12
CA ALA A 175 14.13 -4.56 -21.14
C ALA A 175 14.86 -3.21 -21.08
N ALA A 176 14.96 -2.62 -19.90
CA ALA A 176 15.77 -1.44 -19.67
C ALA A 176 17.25 -1.82 -19.58
N SER A 177 18.10 -1.10 -20.30
CA SER A 177 19.56 -1.31 -20.21
C SER A 177 20.10 -0.55 -19.00
N ILE A 178 20.58 -1.28 -18.00
CA ILE A 178 21.17 -0.71 -16.78
C ILE A 178 22.49 -1.39 -16.44
N THR A 179 23.30 -0.70 -15.67
CA THR A 179 24.50 -1.24 -15.04
C THR A 179 24.48 -0.94 -13.55
N ILE A 180 24.91 -1.90 -12.72
CA ILE A 180 25.01 -1.73 -11.27
C ILE A 180 26.46 -1.94 -10.86
N ASP A 181 27.03 -0.94 -10.20
CA ASP A 181 28.33 -1.04 -9.54
C ASP A 181 28.12 -1.69 -8.17
N GLU A 182 28.33 -3.00 -8.11
CA GLU A 182 28.12 -3.78 -6.89
C GLU A 182 29.06 -3.36 -5.75
N SER A 183 30.22 -2.74 -6.06
CA SER A 183 31.15 -2.23 -5.06
C SER A 183 30.58 -1.07 -4.23
N LYS A 184 29.54 -0.41 -4.74
CA LYS A 184 28.82 0.68 -4.09
C LYS A 184 27.59 0.22 -3.30
N ILE A 185 27.31 -1.07 -3.28
CA ILE A 185 26.23 -1.64 -2.45
C ILE A 185 26.79 -1.88 -1.05
N ARG A 186 26.37 -1.07 -0.11
CA ARG A 186 26.86 -1.10 1.27
C ARG A 186 26.15 -2.13 2.14
N GLN A 187 24.93 -2.52 1.78
CA GLN A 187 24.12 -3.47 2.53
C GLN A 187 24.32 -4.88 1.98
N LYS A 188 24.33 -5.84 2.89
CA LYS A 188 24.28 -7.28 2.57
C LYS A 188 23.01 -7.83 3.20
N PRO A 189 21.93 -8.01 2.43
CA PRO A 189 20.70 -8.56 2.95
C PRO A 189 20.92 -10.01 3.37
N GLU A 190 20.49 -10.36 4.56
CA GLU A 190 20.39 -11.74 5.02
C GLU A 190 19.05 -12.35 4.58
N ALA A 191 18.89 -13.66 4.79
CA ALA A 191 17.62 -14.30 4.55
C ALA A 191 16.52 -13.63 5.40
N PRO A 192 15.32 -13.40 4.87
CA PRO A 192 14.24 -12.79 5.64
C PRO A 192 14.00 -13.56 6.93
N PHE A 193 14.09 -12.89 8.06
CA PHE A 193 13.78 -13.45 9.34
C PHE A 193 12.28 -13.36 9.58
N GLN A 194 11.63 -14.50 9.82
CA GLN A 194 10.26 -14.56 10.29
C GLN A 194 10.28 -14.89 11.79
N GLU A 195 9.96 -13.92 12.63
CA GLU A 195 9.92 -14.07 14.08
C GLU A 195 8.83 -15.07 14.53
N ALA A 196 7.83 -15.26 13.72
CA ALA A 196 6.81 -16.29 13.91
C ALA A 196 6.42 -16.92 12.56
N LYS A 197 6.10 -18.23 12.56
CA LYS A 197 5.55 -18.95 11.38
C LYS A 197 4.22 -18.38 10.85
N GLN A 198 3.70 -17.31 11.44
CA GLN A 198 2.44 -16.66 11.15
C GLN A 198 2.57 -15.17 10.77
N ALA A 199 3.75 -14.71 10.37
CA ALA A 199 3.89 -13.35 9.84
C ALA A 199 3.05 -13.24 8.56
N VAL A 200 2.02 -12.39 8.58
CA VAL A 200 1.09 -12.17 7.48
C VAL A 200 1.28 -10.76 6.95
N ASP A 201 1.49 -10.62 5.65
CA ASP A 201 1.43 -9.33 4.98
C ASP A 201 -0.05 -8.92 4.81
N LEU A 202 -0.54 -8.15 5.77
CA LEU A 202 -1.93 -7.66 5.75
C LEU A 202 -2.19 -6.68 4.61
N SER A 203 -1.16 -6.07 4.02
CA SER A 203 -1.32 -5.12 2.91
C SER A 203 -1.90 -5.78 1.65
N GLN A 204 -1.71 -7.10 1.51
CA GLN A 204 -2.21 -7.90 0.40
C GLN A 204 -3.56 -8.57 0.70
N ALA A 205 -4.04 -8.50 1.94
CA ALA A 205 -5.27 -9.16 2.34
C ALA A 205 -6.49 -8.55 1.65
N GLU A 206 -7.34 -9.39 1.05
CA GLU A 206 -8.60 -8.94 0.44
C GLU A 206 -9.68 -8.65 1.49
N ARG A 207 -9.65 -9.37 2.62
CA ARG A 207 -10.59 -9.22 3.73
C ARG A 207 -9.84 -9.26 5.04
N ILE A 208 -10.21 -8.40 5.97
CA ILE A 208 -9.57 -8.31 7.30
C ILE A 208 -10.67 -8.25 8.36
N VAL A 209 -10.52 -9.07 9.38
CA VAL A 209 -11.22 -8.90 10.67
C VAL A 209 -10.21 -8.36 11.68
N SER A 210 -10.47 -7.18 12.22
CA SER A 210 -9.57 -6.52 13.17
C SER A 210 -10.21 -6.41 14.54
N VAL A 211 -9.45 -6.78 15.57
CA VAL A 211 -9.92 -6.81 16.95
C VAL A 211 -9.32 -5.70 17.80
N GLY A 212 -10.15 -5.08 18.62
CA GLY A 212 -9.75 -4.03 19.56
C GLY A 212 -9.95 -4.44 21.03
N ARG A 213 -9.68 -3.51 21.95
CA ARG A 213 -9.81 -3.73 23.42
C ARG A 213 -11.18 -4.20 23.87
N GLY A 214 -12.24 -4.00 23.08
CA GLY A 214 -13.56 -4.53 23.35
C GLY A 214 -13.62 -6.05 23.50
N ILE A 215 -12.59 -6.78 23.04
CA ILE A 215 -12.46 -8.24 23.21
C ILE A 215 -12.19 -8.64 24.68
N LYS A 216 -11.72 -7.72 25.52
CA LYS A 216 -11.52 -7.79 26.97
C LYS A 216 -10.36 -8.67 27.43
N SER A 217 -10.14 -9.85 26.88
CA SER A 217 -9.08 -10.78 27.31
C SER A 217 -8.50 -11.59 26.15
N VAL A 218 -7.34 -12.19 26.36
CA VAL A 218 -6.63 -13.01 25.35
C VAL A 218 -7.42 -14.27 25.00
N GLU A 219 -8.12 -14.87 25.94
CA GLU A 219 -8.95 -16.08 25.74
C GLU A 219 -10.05 -15.83 24.69
N ASN A 220 -10.55 -14.61 24.64
CA ASN A 220 -11.62 -14.22 23.73
C ASN A 220 -11.12 -13.98 22.29
N ILE A 221 -9.81 -13.91 22.06
CA ILE A 221 -9.24 -13.78 20.69
C ILE A 221 -9.73 -14.92 19.78
N ALA A 222 -10.04 -16.09 20.34
CA ALA A 222 -10.61 -17.20 19.60
C ALA A 222 -11.90 -16.83 18.84
N ILE A 223 -12.73 -15.94 19.38
CA ILE A 223 -13.94 -15.45 18.71
C ILE A 223 -13.59 -14.66 17.45
N ALA A 224 -12.60 -13.77 17.54
CA ALA A 224 -12.13 -13.00 16.40
C ALA A 224 -11.49 -13.91 15.32
N GLN A 225 -10.75 -14.94 15.71
CA GLN A 225 -10.19 -15.95 14.81
C GLN A 225 -11.28 -16.73 14.07
N GLN A 226 -12.34 -17.15 14.78
CA GLN A 226 -13.47 -17.86 14.18
C GLN A 226 -14.22 -16.96 13.19
N LEU A 227 -14.43 -15.69 13.54
CA LEU A 227 -15.07 -14.72 12.66
C LEU A 227 -14.21 -14.46 11.41
N ALA A 228 -12.90 -14.29 11.58
CA ALA A 228 -11.97 -14.13 10.45
C ALA A 228 -12.03 -15.36 9.52
N LYS A 229 -12.01 -16.56 10.08
CA LYS A 229 -12.14 -17.80 9.31
C LYS A 229 -13.47 -17.87 8.54
N ALA A 230 -14.58 -17.48 9.17
CA ALA A 230 -15.89 -17.50 8.53
C ALA A 230 -15.98 -16.54 7.34
N PHE A 231 -15.32 -15.39 7.41
CA PHE A 231 -15.22 -14.43 6.31
C PHE A 231 -14.15 -14.79 5.26
N GLY A 232 -13.32 -15.82 5.49
CA GLY A 232 -12.11 -16.05 4.69
C GLY A 232 -11.18 -14.85 4.73
N ALA A 233 -11.02 -14.27 5.91
CA ALA A 233 -10.31 -13.03 6.17
C ALA A 233 -9.03 -13.27 6.99
N GLU A 234 -8.06 -12.36 6.86
CA GLU A 234 -6.93 -12.29 7.78
C GLU A 234 -7.34 -11.64 9.11
N LEU A 235 -6.77 -12.14 10.20
CA LEU A 235 -6.95 -11.53 11.52
C LEU A 235 -5.92 -10.41 11.72
N ALA A 236 -6.39 -9.25 12.12
CA ALA A 236 -5.58 -8.10 12.49
C ALA A 236 -5.98 -7.53 13.85
N ALA A 237 -5.25 -6.55 14.32
CA ALA A 237 -5.51 -5.95 15.63
C ALA A 237 -5.21 -4.45 15.68
N SER A 238 -5.84 -3.78 16.64
CA SER A 238 -5.43 -2.46 17.08
C SER A 238 -4.20 -2.55 18.01
N ARG A 239 -3.42 -1.48 18.07
CA ARG A 239 -2.19 -1.42 18.87
C ARG A 239 -2.31 -1.96 20.30
N PRO A 240 -3.35 -1.65 21.10
CA PRO A 240 -3.43 -2.16 22.46
C PRO A 240 -3.47 -3.69 22.58
N ILE A 241 -3.94 -4.39 21.56
CA ILE A 241 -3.95 -5.86 21.54
C ILE A 241 -2.54 -6.40 21.34
N CYS A 242 -1.76 -5.77 20.48
CA CYS A 242 -0.37 -6.15 20.22
C CYS A 242 0.55 -5.74 21.40
N ASP A 243 0.36 -4.54 21.96
CA ASP A 243 1.11 -4.07 23.13
C ASP A 243 0.91 -5.00 24.35
N ASN A 244 -0.27 -5.63 24.49
CA ASN A 244 -0.55 -6.64 25.52
C ASN A 244 0.00 -8.04 25.17
N GLY A 245 0.61 -8.23 24.01
CA GLY A 245 1.13 -9.52 23.55
C GLY A 245 0.03 -10.55 23.19
N TRP A 246 -1.23 -10.11 23.00
CA TRP A 246 -2.33 -11.01 22.63
C TRP A 246 -2.30 -11.43 21.16
N LEU A 247 -1.77 -10.56 20.31
CA LEU A 247 -1.42 -10.84 18.92
C LEU A 247 -0.04 -10.25 18.62
N PRO A 248 0.71 -10.82 17.67
CA PRO A 248 2.03 -10.30 17.31
C PRO A 248 1.94 -8.94 16.63
N MET A 249 3.03 -8.14 16.71
CA MET A 249 3.10 -6.77 16.19
C MET A 249 2.85 -6.68 14.68
N GLU A 250 3.18 -7.73 13.94
CA GLU A 250 2.94 -7.84 12.48
C GLU A 250 1.46 -7.84 12.12
N ARG A 251 0.57 -8.04 13.10
CA ARG A 251 -0.88 -7.94 12.91
C ARG A 251 -1.46 -6.58 13.29
N GLN A 252 -0.59 -5.65 13.71
CA GLN A 252 -1.03 -4.31 14.09
C GLN A 252 -1.39 -3.47 12.87
N ILE A 253 -2.57 -2.84 12.90
CA ILE A 253 -3.02 -1.85 11.94
C ILE A 253 -3.02 -0.46 12.57
N GLY A 254 -2.53 0.53 11.82
CA GLY A 254 -2.50 1.92 12.23
C GLY A 254 -1.24 2.64 11.77
N SER A 255 -1.07 3.89 12.19
CA SER A 255 0.07 4.75 11.81
C SER A 255 1.45 4.21 12.24
N SER A 256 1.50 3.38 13.27
CA SER A 256 2.71 2.69 13.76
C SER A 256 2.74 1.20 13.44
N GLY A 257 1.80 0.73 12.63
CA GLY A 257 1.70 -0.66 12.15
C GLY A 257 1.53 -0.69 10.64
N GLN A 258 0.82 -1.70 10.15
CA GLN A 258 0.54 -1.82 8.72
C GLN A 258 -0.60 -0.88 8.29
N THR A 259 -0.48 -0.33 7.08
CA THR A 259 -1.58 0.36 6.38
C THR A 259 -2.18 -0.60 5.37
N VAL A 260 -3.51 -0.75 5.42
CA VAL A 260 -4.26 -1.72 4.62
C VAL A 260 -5.44 -1.07 3.89
N ALA A 261 -5.84 -1.66 2.77
CA ALA A 261 -7.01 -1.24 2.00
C ALA A 261 -7.75 -2.48 1.43
N PRO A 262 -8.27 -3.38 2.29
CA PRO A 262 -8.98 -4.57 1.85
C PRO A 262 -10.31 -4.23 1.18
N LYS A 263 -10.91 -5.21 0.49
CA LYS A 263 -12.28 -5.13 -0.01
C LYS A 263 -13.30 -5.08 1.14
N LEU A 264 -13.00 -5.76 2.26
CA LEU A 264 -13.83 -5.78 3.48
C LEU A 264 -12.94 -5.65 4.71
N TYR A 265 -13.28 -4.71 5.56
CA TYR A 265 -12.67 -4.51 6.88
C TYR A 265 -13.74 -4.61 7.95
N VAL A 266 -13.66 -5.61 8.83
CA VAL A 266 -14.58 -5.80 9.93
C VAL A 266 -13.88 -5.43 11.24
N ALA A 267 -14.27 -4.33 11.85
CA ALA A 267 -13.74 -3.81 13.12
C ALA A 267 -14.61 -4.28 14.29
N ILE A 268 -14.08 -5.11 15.18
CA ILE A 268 -14.80 -5.59 16.36
C ILE A 268 -14.18 -5.05 17.65
N GLY A 269 -14.95 -4.30 18.43
CA GLY A 269 -14.50 -3.70 19.68
C GLY A 269 -13.35 -2.71 19.55
N ILE A 270 -13.24 -2.05 18.40
CA ILE A 270 -12.26 -1.00 18.10
C ILE A 270 -12.92 0.37 18.31
N SER A 271 -12.26 1.27 19.05
CA SER A 271 -12.80 2.61 19.31
C SER A 271 -12.74 3.56 18.11
N GLY A 272 -11.78 3.38 17.21
CA GLY A 272 -11.57 4.31 16.09
C GLY A 272 -10.66 5.48 16.43
N ALA A 273 -9.65 5.28 17.27
CA ALA A 273 -8.60 6.29 17.45
C ALA A 273 -7.96 6.64 16.10
N ILE A 274 -7.62 7.94 15.90
CA ILE A 274 -7.08 8.47 14.63
C ILE A 274 -5.91 7.64 14.11
N GLN A 275 -5.03 7.18 15.01
CA GLN A 275 -3.87 6.36 14.65
C GLN A 275 -4.27 5.01 14.01
N HIS A 276 -5.40 4.44 14.42
CA HIS A 276 -5.93 3.21 13.82
C HIS A 276 -6.62 3.52 12.48
N LEU A 277 -7.44 4.57 12.45
CA LEU A 277 -8.19 4.97 11.25
C LEU A 277 -7.27 5.27 10.06
N VAL A 278 -6.14 5.92 10.30
CA VAL A 278 -5.13 6.20 9.25
C VAL A 278 -4.66 4.90 8.57
N GLY A 279 -4.60 3.79 9.31
CA GLY A 279 -4.14 2.51 8.76
C GLY A 279 -5.20 1.72 8.01
N MET A 280 -6.51 2.08 8.07
CA MET A 280 -7.56 1.23 7.48
C MET A 280 -8.66 1.98 6.73
N LYS A 281 -8.73 3.29 6.80
CA LYS A 281 -9.79 4.11 6.17
C LYS A 281 -9.84 3.98 4.65
N GLY A 282 -8.79 3.47 3.99
CA GLY A 282 -8.75 3.16 2.57
C GLY A 282 -9.49 1.87 2.19
N SER A 283 -10.05 1.13 3.15
CA SER A 283 -10.85 -0.08 2.91
C SER A 283 -12.10 0.23 2.08
N ARG A 284 -12.49 -0.70 1.20
CA ARG A 284 -13.65 -0.48 0.31
C ARG A 284 -14.98 -0.52 1.06
N THR A 285 -15.10 -1.46 2.01
CA THR A 285 -16.28 -1.61 2.86
C THR A 285 -15.80 -1.79 4.31
N ILE A 286 -16.26 -0.95 5.19
CA ILE A 286 -15.95 -0.97 6.62
C ILE A 286 -17.20 -1.33 7.39
N VAL A 287 -17.15 -2.44 8.12
CA VAL A 287 -18.18 -2.87 9.07
C VAL A 287 -17.62 -2.69 10.47
N ALA A 288 -18.30 -1.95 11.31
CA ALA A 288 -17.89 -1.72 12.70
C ALA A 288 -18.92 -2.30 13.69
N ILE A 289 -18.41 -3.02 14.69
CA ILE A 289 -19.20 -3.54 15.82
C ILE A 289 -18.62 -2.95 17.10
N ASN A 290 -19.42 -2.16 17.82
CA ASN A 290 -19.04 -1.58 19.10
C ASN A 290 -20.25 -1.42 20.01
N LYS A 291 -20.04 -1.53 21.33
CA LYS A 291 -21.07 -1.23 22.33
C LYS A 291 -21.35 0.26 22.51
N ASP A 292 -20.29 1.07 22.35
CA ASP A 292 -20.34 2.51 22.48
C ASP A 292 -20.85 3.13 21.17
N ALA A 293 -22.04 3.70 21.21
CA ALA A 293 -22.66 4.36 20.06
C ALA A 293 -21.86 5.56 19.55
N GLU A 294 -21.10 6.22 20.44
CA GLU A 294 -20.30 7.40 20.14
C GLU A 294 -18.86 7.04 19.73
N ALA A 295 -18.56 5.75 19.51
CA ALA A 295 -17.22 5.33 19.10
C ALA A 295 -16.84 5.92 17.75
N PRO A 296 -15.69 6.64 17.62
CA PRO A 296 -15.30 7.29 16.36
C PRO A 296 -15.16 6.34 15.16
N ILE A 297 -15.05 5.03 15.38
CA ILE A 297 -15.04 4.04 14.30
C ILE A 297 -16.30 4.10 13.44
N PHE A 298 -17.44 4.51 14.00
CA PHE A 298 -18.69 4.62 13.28
C PHE A 298 -18.71 5.78 12.28
N GLU A 299 -17.90 6.81 12.47
CA GLU A 299 -17.79 7.93 11.53
C GLU A 299 -17.21 7.51 10.16
N VAL A 300 -16.45 6.41 10.13
CA VAL A 300 -15.82 5.89 8.90
C VAL A 300 -16.44 4.57 8.43
N ALA A 301 -17.38 4.00 9.19
CA ALA A 301 -18.01 2.72 8.86
C ALA A 301 -19.12 2.91 7.83
N ASP A 302 -19.14 2.06 6.80
CA ASP A 302 -20.27 1.93 5.87
C ASP A 302 -21.47 1.25 6.56
N TYR A 303 -21.16 0.33 7.49
CA TYR A 303 -22.14 -0.39 8.30
C TYR A 303 -21.73 -0.37 9.78
N GLY A 304 -22.49 0.32 10.61
CA GLY A 304 -22.31 0.36 12.06
C GLY A 304 -23.30 -0.52 12.77
N ILE A 305 -22.86 -1.42 13.63
CA ILE A 305 -23.70 -2.28 14.46
C ILE A 305 -23.39 -1.97 15.92
N GLN A 306 -24.30 -1.30 16.59
CA GLN A 306 -24.21 -1.08 18.04
C GLN A 306 -24.64 -2.35 18.77
N GLY A 307 -23.72 -2.96 19.54
CA GLY A 307 -24.04 -4.16 20.31
C GLY A 307 -22.83 -4.87 20.90
N ASP A 308 -23.12 -5.96 21.60
CA ASP A 308 -22.08 -6.79 22.19
C ASP A 308 -21.44 -7.71 21.13
N LEU A 309 -20.14 -7.56 20.93
CA LEU A 309 -19.41 -8.43 20.01
C LEU A 309 -19.48 -9.92 20.38
N PHE A 310 -19.68 -10.25 21.68
CA PHE A 310 -19.80 -11.63 22.15
C PHE A 310 -21.14 -12.28 21.78
N GLU A 311 -22.16 -11.49 21.47
CA GLU A 311 -23.45 -11.94 20.94
C GLU A 311 -23.46 -11.89 19.41
N LEU A 312 -22.96 -10.79 18.85
CA LEU A 312 -23.04 -10.52 17.43
C LEU A 312 -22.07 -11.39 16.59
N ALA A 313 -20.82 -11.59 17.05
CA ALA A 313 -19.86 -12.36 16.28
C ALA A 313 -20.28 -13.84 16.09
N PRO A 314 -20.75 -14.56 17.13
CA PRO A 314 -21.29 -15.91 16.93
C PRO A 314 -22.52 -15.95 16.02
N ALA A 315 -23.42 -14.95 16.10
CA ALA A 315 -24.59 -14.88 15.25
C ALA A 315 -24.21 -14.68 13.77
N ILE A 316 -23.25 -13.79 13.51
CA ILE A 316 -22.72 -13.58 12.14
C ILE A 316 -22.04 -14.83 11.62
N ILE A 317 -21.23 -15.51 12.44
CA ILE A 317 -20.60 -16.78 12.06
C ILE A 317 -21.64 -17.81 11.66
N ALA A 318 -22.71 -17.95 12.45
CA ALA A 318 -23.78 -18.92 12.18
C ALA A 318 -24.51 -18.61 10.86
N GLU A 319 -24.74 -17.35 10.53
CA GLU A 319 -25.36 -16.97 9.26
C GLU A 319 -24.42 -17.21 8.06
N LEU A 320 -23.14 -16.89 8.20
CA LEU A 320 -22.15 -17.12 7.12
C LEU A 320 -21.94 -18.61 6.81
N GLN A 321 -22.19 -19.51 7.78
CA GLN A 321 -22.09 -20.97 7.56
C GLN A 321 -23.29 -21.56 6.83
N LYS A 322 -24.39 -20.79 6.71
CA LYS A 322 -25.60 -21.23 5.97
C LYS A 322 -25.55 -20.84 4.49
N ALA A 323 -24.66 -19.87 4.12
CA ALA A 323 -24.51 -19.33 2.78
C ALA A 323 -23.44 -20.10 1.97
#